data_ea97c1d856ebd2c2d1f508322fc81f6a
#
_entry.id   ea97c1d856ebd2c2d1f508322fc81f6a
#
_cell.length_a   1.000
_cell.length_b   1.000
_cell.length_c   1.000
_cell.angle_alpha   90.00
_cell.angle_beta   90.00
_cell.angle_gamma   90.00
#
_symmetry.space_group_name_H-M   'P 1'
#
loop_
_entity.id
_entity.type
_entity.pdbx_description
1 polymer ?
#
loop_
_entity_poly.entity_id
_entity_poly.type
_entity_poly.pdbx_seq_one_letter_code
_entity_poly.pdbx_strand_id
1 'polypeptide(L)' 'MMQFTTETGKFHVISHGNGWAYEITDQETGDSLWLQDDDAIWIEEQTDQFQNETALNSIFDNVI' A
#
# COMPACT_ATOMS: atom_id res chain seq x y z
N MET A 1 -2.75 -13.16 -8.43
CA MET A 1 -3.06 -11.95 -7.62
C MET A 1 -3.07 -12.34 -6.15
N MET A 2 -2.43 -11.55 -5.33
CA MET A 2 -2.37 -11.78 -3.89
C MET A 2 -2.93 -10.55 -3.17
N GLN A 3 -3.66 -10.76 -2.09
CA GLN A 3 -4.20 -9.66 -1.31
C GLN A 3 -4.07 -9.96 0.18
N PHE A 4 -3.91 -8.90 0.95
CA PHE A 4 -3.80 -9.01 2.39
C PHE A 4 -4.15 -7.67 3.05
N THR A 5 -4.38 -7.69 4.35
CA THR A 5 -4.54 -6.45 5.13
C THR A 5 -3.34 -6.29 6.05
N THR A 6 -3.03 -5.04 6.37
CA THR A 6 -1.97 -4.74 7.33
C THR A 6 -2.42 -5.14 8.74
N GLU A 7 -1.49 -5.12 9.69
CA GLU A 7 -1.68 -5.71 11.01
C GLU A 7 -2.94 -5.21 11.75
N THR A 8 -3.20 -3.91 11.69
CA THR A 8 -4.38 -3.34 12.35
C THR A 8 -5.65 -3.45 11.51
N GLY A 9 -5.52 -3.88 10.24
CA GLY A 9 -6.64 -3.93 9.30
C GLY A 9 -6.95 -2.60 8.64
N LYS A 10 -6.13 -1.59 8.87
CA LYS A 10 -6.40 -0.25 8.30
C LYS A 10 -6.25 -0.23 6.80
N PHE A 11 -5.22 -0.91 6.27
CA PHE A 11 -4.94 -0.89 4.84
C PHE A 11 -5.17 -2.26 4.22
N HIS A 12 -5.82 -2.26 3.08
CA HIS A 12 -5.98 -3.45 2.25
C HIS A 12 -5.07 -3.33 1.04
N VAL A 13 -4.23 -4.33 0.82
CA VAL A 13 -3.23 -4.31 -0.24
C VAL A 13 -3.51 -5.44 -1.22
N ILE A 14 -3.59 -5.09 -2.51
CA ILE A 14 -3.73 -6.07 -3.58
C ILE A 14 -2.47 -5.99 -4.44
N SER A 15 -1.78 -7.12 -4.57
CA SER A 15 -0.58 -7.23 -5.39
C SER A 15 -0.97 -7.79 -6.76
N HIS A 16 -0.59 -7.09 -7.81
CA HIS A 16 -0.83 -7.49 -9.19
C HIS A 16 0.50 -7.89 -9.83
N GLY A 17 0.49 -8.97 -10.61
CA GLY A 17 1.67 -9.38 -11.37
C GLY A 17 2.90 -9.63 -10.52
N ASN A 18 2.75 -10.31 -9.38
CA ASN A 18 3.87 -10.64 -8.46
C ASN A 18 4.64 -9.41 -7.97
N GLY A 19 3.90 -8.33 -7.67
CA GLY A 19 4.51 -7.13 -7.15
C GLY A 19 4.84 -6.09 -8.22
N TRP A 20 4.38 -6.30 -9.46
CA TRP A 20 4.50 -5.31 -10.51
C TRP A 20 3.71 -4.03 -10.18
N ALA A 21 2.55 -4.20 -9.54
CA ALA A 21 1.71 -3.09 -9.14
C ALA A 21 1.01 -3.41 -7.83
N TYR A 22 0.69 -2.36 -7.08
CA TYR A 22 -0.07 -2.49 -5.84
C TYR A 22 -1.26 -1.55 -5.86
N GLU A 23 -2.39 -2.06 -5.39
CA GLU A 23 -3.56 -1.25 -5.10
C GLU A 23 -3.74 -1.26 -3.59
N ILE A 24 -3.65 -0.08 -2.97
CA ILE A 24 -3.69 0.04 -1.52
C ILE A 24 -4.88 0.91 -1.13
N THR A 25 -5.75 0.38 -0.30
CA THR A 25 -6.95 1.09 0.15
C THR A 25 -6.88 1.34 1.64
N ASP A 26 -7.09 2.61 2.03
CA ASP A 26 -7.29 2.98 3.43
C ASP A 26 -8.74 2.66 3.75
N GLN A 27 -8.96 1.64 4.57
CA GLN A 27 -10.30 1.15 4.85
C GLN A 27 -11.10 2.07 5.77
N GLU A 28 -10.45 3.01 6.44
CA GLU A 28 -11.15 3.99 7.26
C GLU A 28 -11.73 5.12 6.43
N THR A 29 -11.03 5.55 5.40
CA THR A 29 -11.47 6.70 4.58
C THR A 29 -12.05 6.29 3.24
N GLY A 30 -11.70 5.10 2.75
CA GLY A 30 -12.07 4.64 1.42
C GLY A 30 -11.14 5.12 0.32
N ASP A 31 -10.11 5.88 0.66
CA ASP A 31 -9.13 6.34 -0.33
C ASP A 31 -8.27 5.19 -0.81
N SER A 32 -7.88 5.20 -2.08
CA SER A 32 -6.97 4.19 -2.60
C SER A 32 -5.89 4.80 -3.48
N LEU A 33 -4.77 4.08 -3.56
CA LEU A 33 -3.62 4.43 -4.39
C LEU A 33 -3.29 3.26 -5.29
N TRP A 34 -2.95 3.55 -6.54
CA TRP A 34 -2.40 2.59 -7.48
C TRP A 34 -0.94 2.95 -7.72
N LEU A 35 -0.04 2.00 -7.49
CA LEU A 35 1.40 2.17 -7.64
C LEU A 35 1.95 1.04 -8.48
N GLN A 36 2.69 1.38 -9.53
CA GLN A 36 3.24 0.37 -10.45
C GLN A 36 4.69 0.67 -10.79
N ASP A 37 5.39 -0.32 -11.32
CA ASP A 37 6.78 -0.22 -11.78
C ASP A 37 7.69 0.29 -10.65
N ASP A 38 8.41 1.38 -10.86
CA ASP A 38 9.32 1.95 -9.86
C ASP A 38 8.60 2.38 -8.60
N ASP A 39 7.36 2.85 -8.72
CA ASP A 39 6.57 3.25 -7.56
C ASP A 39 6.19 2.05 -6.70
N ALA A 40 6.00 0.88 -7.31
CA ALA A 40 5.74 -0.35 -6.57
C ALA A 40 6.95 -0.74 -5.73
N ILE A 41 8.14 -0.62 -6.29
CA ILE A 41 9.38 -0.89 -5.56
C ILE A 41 9.56 0.13 -4.43
N TRP A 42 9.30 1.39 -4.73
CA TRP A 42 9.42 2.47 -3.76
C TRP A 42 8.53 2.24 -2.54
N ILE A 43 7.25 1.88 -2.75
CA ILE A 43 6.33 1.70 -1.63
C ILE A 43 6.72 0.50 -0.76
N GLU A 44 7.22 -0.57 -1.36
CA GLU A 44 7.72 -1.72 -0.61
C GLU A 44 8.87 -1.31 0.32
N GLU A 45 9.81 -0.52 -0.20
CA GLU A 45 10.97 -0.07 0.56
C GLU A 45 10.57 0.91 1.66
N GLN A 46 9.72 1.88 1.34
CA GLN A 46 9.34 2.92 2.31
C GLN A 46 8.52 2.38 3.46
N THR A 47 7.80 1.29 3.25
CA THR A 47 6.88 0.76 4.26
C THR A 47 7.33 -0.58 4.82
N ASP A 48 8.56 -0.99 4.55
CA ASP A 48 9.10 -2.28 4.98
C ASP A 48 8.15 -3.41 4.57
N GLN A 49 7.86 -3.48 3.28
CA GLN A 49 6.96 -4.46 2.68
C GLN A 49 5.57 -4.42 3.35
N PHE A 50 5.05 -3.20 3.53
CA PHE A 50 3.72 -2.93 4.08
C PHE A 50 3.57 -3.26 5.58
N GLN A 51 4.67 -3.47 6.28
CA GLN A 51 4.62 -3.72 7.73
C GLN A 51 4.59 -2.43 8.53
N ASN A 52 5.12 -1.33 7.98
CA ASN A 52 5.17 -0.05 8.66
C ASN A 52 3.93 0.79 8.33
N GLU A 53 2.88 0.65 9.12
CA GLU A 53 1.63 1.37 8.89
C GLU A 53 1.76 2.87 9.12
N THR A 54 2.68 3.30 9.95
CA THR A 54 2.95 4.73 10.15
C THR A 54 3.45 5.35 8.86
N ALA A 55 4.35 4.65 8.15
CA ALA A 55 4.83 5.12 6.86
C ALA A 55 3.71 5.16 5.82
N LEU A 56 2.84 4.15 5.81
CA LEU A 56 1.68 4.14 4.91
C LEU A 56 0.74 5.32 5.19
N ASN A 57 0.46 5.60 6.45
CA ASN A 57 -0.36 6.76 6.83
C ASN A 57 0.25 8.06 6.30
N SER A 58 1.56 8.21 6.47
CA SER A 58 2.27 9.41 6.04
C SER A 58 2.20 9.58 4.52
N ILE A 59 2.37 8.49 3.79
CA ILE A 59 2.30 8.50 2.33
C ILE A 59 0.90 8.89 1.86
N PHE A 60 -0.14 8.30 2.45
CA PHE A 60 -1.52 8.65 2.11
C PHE A 60 -1.83 10.11 2.41
N ASP A 61 -1.37 10.62 3.54
CA ASP A 61 -1.60 12.01 3.93
C ASP A 61 -0.94 12.99 2.95
N ASN A 62 0.16 12.61 2.34
CA ASN A 62 0.90 13.48 1.41
C ASN A 62 0.40 13.38 -0.03
N VAL A 63 -0.23 12.29 -0.40
CA VAL A 63 -0.65 12.03 -1.78
C VAL A 63 -2.14 12.32 -1.99
N ILE A 64 -2.92 12.08 -0.98
CA ILE A 64 -4.36 12.29 -1.00
C ILE A 64 -4.75 13.49 -0.15
#